data_2393e3503a7c64a14aa225b16f1feb1e
#
_entry.id   2393e3503a7c64a14aa225b16f1feb1e
#
_cell.length_a   1.000
_cell.length_b   1.000
_cell.length_c   1.000
_cell.angle_alpha   90.00
_cell.angle_beta   90.00
_cell.angle_gamma   90.00
#
_symmetry.space_group_name_H-M   'P 1'
#
loop_
_entity.id
_entity.type
_entity.pdbx_description
1 polymer ?
#
loop_
_entity_poly.entity_id
_entity_poly.type
_entity_poly.pdbx_seq_one_letter_code
_entity_poly.pdbx_strand_id
1 'polypeptide(L)'
;MKVGGIDEYCFHLAVESSPAAMIMTDSEGMVRFANGESERMFGYPKEELIGRSIDLLVPGRMRDNHASLRRGYLANPSNRPMGAGRDLKGRRRDGTEFPLKIGLTPIKTGSELIVLLISHANR
;
A
#
# COMPACT_ATOMS: atom_id res chain seq x y z
N MET A 1 7.07 -23.08 -4.58
CA MET A 1 5.98 -23.90 -4.02
C MET A 1 4.73 -23.76 -4.86
N LYS A 2 4.00 -24.83 -5.06
CA LYS A 2 2.71 -24.78 -5.76
C LYS A 2 1.56 -25.05 -4.81
N VAL A 3 0.49 -24.29 -4.96
CA VAL A 3 -0.75 -24.48 -4.22
C VAL A 3 -1.86 -24.66 -5.25
N GLY A 4 -2.55 -25.81 -5.21
CA GLY A 4 -3.62 -26.07 -6.19
C GLY A 4 -3.12 -26.08 -7.64
N GLY A 5 -1.86 -26.49 -7.87
CA GLY A 5 -1.25 -26.46 -9.20
C GLY A 5 -0.77 -25.09 -9.66
N ILE A 6 -0.87 -24.06 -8.81
CA ILE A 6 -0.50 -22.68 -9.13
C ILE A 6 0.85 -22.37 -8.49
N ASP A 7 1.80 -21.85 -9.27
CA ASP A 7 3.15 -21.54 -8.78
C ASP A 7 3.28 -20.06 -8.36
N GLU A 8 4.45 -19.72 -7.84
CA GLU A 8 4.73 -18.35 -7.37
C GLU A 8 4.64 -17.31 -8.48
N TYR A 9 5.00 -17.71 -9.70
CA TYR A 9 4.92 -16.81 -10.85
C TYR A 9 3.47 -16.38 -11.12
N CYS A 10 2.54 -17.35 -11.03
CA CYS A 10 1.12 -17.06 -11.20
C CYS A 10 0.61 -16.12 -10.10
N PHE A 11 1.01 -16.35 -8.85
CA PHE A 11 0.64 -15.45 -7.76
C PHE A 11 1.18 -14.05 -7.98
N HIS A 12 2.43 -13.94 -8.45
CA HIS A 12 3.03 -12.65 -8.76
C HIS A 12 2.23 -11.92 -9.85
N LEU A 13 1.88 -12.62 -10.92
CA LEU A 13 1.09 -12.04 -12.01
C LEU A 13 -0.30 -11.60 -11.54
N ALA A 14 -0.92 -12.38 -10.66
CA ALA A 14 -2.24 -12.05 -10.13
C ALA A 14 -2.21 -10.72 -9.36
N VAL A 15 -1.20 -10.52 -8.53
CA VAL A 15 -1.04 -9.29 -7.76
C VAL A 15 -0.67 -8.13 -8.70
N GLU A 16 0.28 -8.37 -9.61
CA GLU A 16 0.76 -7.35 -10.54
C GLU A 16 -0.37 -6.81 -11.42
N SER A 17 -1.27 -7.69 -11.89
CA SER A 17 -2.35 -7.33 -12.79
C SER A 17 -3.70 -7.09 -12.10
N SER A 18 -3.73 -7.08 -10.77
CA SER A 18 -4.96 -6.83 -10.02
C SER A 18 -5.55 -5.47 -10.37
N PRO A 19 -6.90 -5.38 -10.48
CA PRO A 19 -7.55 -4.08 -10.69
C PRO A 19 -7.53 -3.19 -9.45
N ALA A 20 -7.15 -3.72 -8.30
CA ALA A 20 -6.94 -2.92 -7.09
C ALA A 20 -5.48 -2.47 -7.01
N ALA A 21 -5.24 -1.25 -6.54
CA ALA A 21 -3.87 -0.79 -6.28
C ALA A 21 -3.33 -1.51 -5.05
N MET A 22 -2.21 -2.20 -5.20
CA MET A 22 -1.57 -2.95 -4.14
C MET A 22 -0.15 -2.46 -3.93
N ILE A 23 0.15 -2.09 -2.69
CA ILE A 23 1.48 -1.65 -2.28
C ILE A 23 1.86 -2.43 -1.03
N MET A 24 3.11 -2.89 -0.97
CA MET A 24 3.62 -3.55 0.22
C MET A 24 4.74 -2.70 0.80
N THR A 25 4.70 -2.49 2.11
CA THR A 25 5.74 -1.76 2.82
C THR A 25 6.35 -2.64 3.92
N ASP A 26 7.56 -2.29 4.33
CA ASP A 26 8.15 -2.90 5.51
C ASP A 26 7.72 -2.15 6.78
N SER A 27 8.27 -2.54 7.93
CA SER A 27 7.91 -1.95 9.21
C SER A 27 8.36 -0.50 9.37
N GLU A 28 9.24 -0.02 8.50
CA GLU A 28 9.64 1.39 8.49
C GLU A 28 8.81 2.24 7.53
N GLY A 29 7.82 1.62 6.87
CA GLY A 29 6.98 2.30 5.91
C GLY A 29 7.63 2.50 4.54
N MET A 30 8.72 1.79 4.27
CA MET A 30 9.39 1.88 2.98
C MET A 30 8.73 0.93 1.99
N VAL A 31 8.46 1.42 0.79
CA VAL A 31 7.79 0.63 -0.27
C VAL A 31 8.72 -0.47 -0.76
N ARG A 32 8.23 -1.70 -0.73
CA ARG A 32 8.93 -2.89 -1.19
C ARG A 32 8.31 -3.47 -2.45
N PHE A 33 7.05 -3.15 -2.74
CA PHE A 33 6.34 -3.63 -3.93
C PHE A 33 5.22 -2.66 -4.27
N ALA A 34 4.96 -2.49 -5.55
CA ALA A 34 3.83 -1.74 -6.07
C ALA A 34 3.39 -2.39 -7.38
N ASN A 35 2.09 -2.62 -7.56
CA ASN A 35 1.58 -3.23 -8.78
C ASN A 35 1.20 -2.18 -9.84
N GLY A 36 0.79 -2.65 -11.01
CA GLY A 36 0.46 -1.77 -12.13
C GLY A 36 -0.65 -0.78 -11.83
N GLU A 37 -1.66 -1.18 -11.07
CA GLU A 37 -2.75 -0.27 -10.72
C GLU A 37 -2.27 0.83 -9.76
N SER A 38 -1.32 0.54 -8.87
CA SER A 38 -0.70 1.56 -8.02
C SER A 38 0.00 2.62 -8.85
N GLU A 39 0.70 2.20 -9.91
CA GLU A 39 1.37 3.14 -10.81
C GLU A 39 0.36 4.07 -11.47
N ARG A 40 -0.74 3.53 -11.96
CA ARG A 40 -1.78 4.33 -12.59
C ARG A 40 -2.47 5.28 -11.62
N MET A 41 -2.78 4.78 -10.43
CA MET A 41 -3.51 5.56 -9.43
C MET A 41 -2.69 6.74 -8.91
N PHE A 42 -1.42 6.52 -8.60
CA PHE A 42 -0.57 7.55 -7.98
C PHE A 42 0.34 8.28 -8.96
N GLY A 43 0.47 7.78 -10.18
CA GLY A 43 1.26 8.44 -11.22
C GLY A 43 2.77 8.25 -11.10
N TYR A 44 3.23 7.31 -10.29
CA TYR A 44 4.65 6.99 -10.16
C TYR A 44 4.95 5.66 -10.83
N PRO A 45 6.02 5.54 -11.60
CA PRO A 45 6.51 4.22 -12.00
C PRO A 45 7.01 3.49 -10.75
N LYS A 46 6.90 2.16 -10.73
CA LYS A 46 7.28 1.38 -9.54
C LYS A 46 8.75 1.59 -9.16
N GLU A 47 9.60 1.84 -10.13
CA GLU A 47 11.03 2.08 -9.90
C GLU A 47 11.27 3.34 -9.06
N GLU A 48 10.36 4.31 -9.14
CA GLU A 48 10.43 5.51 -8.31
C GLU A 48 9.82 5.29 -6.91
N LEU A 49 8.91 4.34 -6.78
CA LEU A 49 8.25 4.08 -5.49
C LEU A 49 9.04 3.14 -4.60
N ILE A 50 9.59 2.07 -5.17
CA ILE A 50 10.31 1.06 -4.39
C ILE A 50 11.53 1.69 -3.73
N GLY A 51 11.64 1.51 -2.41
CA GLY A 51 12.70 2.11 -1.62
C GLY A 51 12.38 3.49 -1.06
N ARG A 52 11.22 4.05 -1.40
CA ARG A 52 10.77 5.35 -0.89
C ARG A 52 9.74 5.16 0.22
N SER A 53 9.59 6.16 1.05
CA SER A 53 8.58 6.13 2.11
C SER A 53 7.18 6.20 1.52
N ILE A 54 6.26 5.42 2.09
CA ILE A 54 4.84 5.47 1.73
C ILE A 54 4.24 6.87 1.99
N ASP A 55 4.86 7.66 2.85
CA ASP A 55 4.41 9.02 3.14
C ASP A 55 4.46 9.93 1.90
N LEU A 56 5.22 9.54 0.87
CA LEU A 56 5.26 10.24 -0.40
C LEU A 56 3.86 10.35 -1.03
N LEU A 57 3.00 9.36 -0.77
CA LEU A 57 1.65 9.27 -1.34
C LEU A 57 0.59 9.95 -0.46
N VAL A 58 1.02 10.62 0.60
CA VAL A 58 0.15 11.31 1.55
C VAL A 58 0.31 12.81 1.35
N PRO A 59 -0.79 13.60 1.35
CA PRO A 59 -0.67 15.06 1.28
C PRO A 59 0.28 15.59 2.36
N GLY A 60 1.13 16.58 1.99
CA GLY A 60 2.19 17.06 2.86
C GLY A 60 1.72 17.50 4.24
N ARG A 61 0.56 18.20 4.30
CA ARG A 61 -0.01 18.68 5.56
C ARG A 61 -0.49 17.57 6.48
N MET A 62 -0.63 16.34 5.96
CA MET A 62 -1.13 15.20 6.73
C MET A 62 -0.03 14.20 7.11
N ARG A 63 1.22 14.46 6.69
CA ARG A 63 2.30 13.49 6.86
C ARG A 63 2.66 13.21 8.31
N ASP A 64 2.68 14.24 9.16
CA ASP A 64 3.02 14.04 10.58
C ASP A 64 1.97 13.17 11.27
N ASN A 65 0.69 13.46 11.01
CA ASN A 65 -0.40 12.64 11.54
C ASN A 65 -0.34 11.22 11.01
N HIS A 66 -0.05 11.06 9.72
CA HIS A 66 0.07 9.76 9.09
C HIS A 66 1.23 8.94 9.68
N ALA A 67 2.36 9.57 9.92
CA ALA A 67 3.50 8.89 10.54
C ALA A 67 3.15 8.37 11.94
N SER A 68 2.41 9.17 12.70
CA SER A 68 1.94 8.78 14.03
C SER A 68 0.96 7.60 13.95
N LEU A 69 0.01 7.66 13.03
CA LEU A 69 -0.96 6.58 12.81
C LEU A 69 -0.26 5.28 12.39
N ARG A 70 0.75 5.39 11.52
CA ARG A 70 1.52 4.23 11.07
C ARG A 70 2.25 3.57 12.23
N ARG A 71 2.89 4.35 13.10
CA ARG A 71 3.57 3.81 14.28
C ARG A 71 2.59 3.10 15.21
N GLY A 72 1.41 3.67 15.41
CA GLY A 72 0.37 3.05 16.22
C GLY A 72 -0.11 1.73 15.62
N TYR A 73 -0.29 1.70 14.30
CA TYR A 73 -0.68 0.46 13.62
C TYR A 73 0.38 -0.63 13.78
N LEU A 74 1.66 -0.28 13.58
CA LEU A 74 2.76 -1.24 13.64
C LEU A 74 2.98 -1.78 15.05
N ALA A 75 2.63 -1.01 16.08
CA ALA A 75 2.71 -1.47 17.47
C ALA A 75 1.72 -2.59 17.74
N ASN A 76 0.58 -2.61 17.04
CA ASN A 76 -0.45 -3.64 17.21
C ASN A 76 -1.15 -3.89 15.87
N PRO A 77 -0.45 -4.53 14.91
CA PRO A 77 -0.98 -4.69 13.56
C PRO A 77 -2.17 -5.64 13.53
N SER A 78 -3.16 -5.28 12.71
CA SER A 78 -4.37 -6.08 12.52
C SER A 78 -4.91 -5.84 11.11
N ASN A 79 -5.78 -6.73 10.66
CA ASN A 79 -6.52 -6.50 9.43
C ASN A 79 -7.45 -5.31 9.61
N ARG A 80 -7.39 -4.35 8.68
CA ARG A 80 -8.30 -3.22 8.66
C ARG A 80 -9.05 -3.24 7.34
N PRO A 81 -10.38 -3.35 7.39
CA PRO A 81 -11.17 -3.36 6.17
C PRO A 81 -11.10 -2.02 5.45
N MET A 82 -11.33 -2.07 4.14
CA MET A 82 -11.29 -0.90 3.30
C MET A 82 -12.30 0.14 3.76
N GLY A 83 -11.85 1.39 3.88
CA GLY A 83 -12.73 2.50 4.22
C GLY A 83 -13.17 2.58 5.66
N ALA A 84 -12.60 1.80 6.57
CA ALA A 84 -12.99 1.64 7.99
C ALA A 84 -13.25 2.97 8.74
N GLY A 85 -14.27 3.74 8.30
CA GLY A 85 -14.72 4.96 8.96
C GLY A 85 -13.78 6.17 8.85
N ARG A 86 -12.78 6.11 8.00
CA ARG A 86 -11.78 7.17 7.88
C ARG A 86 -11.84 7.82 6.50
N ASP A 87 -11.82 9.15 6.49
CA ASP A 87 -11.67 9.92 5.27
C ASP A 87 -10.18 10.04 4.97
N LEU A 88 -9.74 9.33 3.94
CA LEU A 88 -8.33 9.31 3.56
C LEU A 88 -8.13 10.00 2.22
N LYS A 89 -6.98 10.63 2.07
CA LYS A 89 -6.60 11.26 0.81
C LYS A 89 -5.22 10.79 0.39
N GLY A 90 -5.09 10.53 -0.92
CA GLY A 90 -3.82 10.26 -1.55
C GLY A 90 -3.32 11.47 -2.30
N ARG A 91 -2.02 11.49 -2.60
CA ARG A 91 -1.40 12.52 -3.40
C ARG A 91 -0.69 11.86 -4.58
N ARG A 92 -1.01 12.30 -5.78
CA ARG A 92 -0.35 11.83 -7.00
C ARG A 92 0.99 12.55 -7.20
N ARG A 93 1.79 12.01 -8.09
CA ARG A 93 3.09 12.58 -8.43
C ARG A 93 2.98 14.04 -8.87
N ASP A 94 1.92 14.40 -9.59
CA ASP A 94 1.70 15.77 -10.07
C ASP A 94 1.20 16.72 -8.98
N GLY A 95 1.03 16.22 -7.76
CA GLY A 95 0.56 17.01 -6.62
C GLY A 95 -0.94 17.02 -6.42
N THR A 96 -1.71 16.44 -7.36
CA THR A 96 -3.17 16.40 -7.18
C THR A 96 -3.54 15.45 -6.06
N GLU A 97 -4.55 15.83 -5.30
CA GLU A 97 -5.08 15.01 -4.20
C GLU A 97 -6.40 14.39 -4.61
N PHE A 98 -6.67 13.21 -4.06
CA PHE A 98 -7.91 12.51 -4.35
C PHE A 98 -8.34 11.70 -3.14
N PRO A 99 -9.66 11.54 -2.93
CA PRO A 99 -10.14 10.69 -1.86
C PRO A 99 -9.90 9.23 -2.20
N LEU A 100 -9.52 8.44 -1.18
CA LEU A 100 -9.30 7.02 -1.39
C LEU A 100 -9.70 6.22 -0.17
N LYS A 101 -9.94 4.92 -0.40
CA LYS A 101 -10.19 3.93 0.65
C LYS A 101 -9.00 2.99 0.68
N ILE A 102 -8.53 2.66 1.88
CA ILE A 102 -7.39 1.77 2.08
C ILE A 102 -7.76 0.66 3.05
N GLY A 103 -7.47 -0.57 2.64
CA GLY A 103 -7.48 -1.72 3.54
C GLY A 103 -6.05 -2.11 3.86
N LEU A 104 -5.80 -2.59 5.07
CA LEU A 104 -4.48 -2.99 5.55
C LEU A 104 -4.49 -4.44 5.98
N THR A 105 -3.46 -5.19 5.59
CA THR A 105 -3.26 -6.58 6.00
C THR A 105 -1.81 -6.77 6.42
N PRO A 106 -1.56 -7.18 7.68
CA PRO A 106 -0.20 -7.49 8.09
C PRO A 106 0.20 -8.89 7.59
N ILE A 107 1.41 -9.01 7.08
CA ILE A 107 1.97 -10.27 6.59
C ILE A 107 3.28 -10.51 7.32
N LYS A 108 3.32 -11.53 8.15
CA LYS A 108 4.55 -11.92 8.83
C LYS A 108 5.27 -12.97 8.01
N THR A 109 6.53 -12.69 7.67
CA THR A 109 7.39 -13.64 6.96
C THR A 109 8.70 -13.75 7.73
N GLY A 110 8.93 -14.89 8.38
CA GLY A 110 10.09 -15.05 9.23
C GLY A 110 10.09 -14.02 10.37
N SER A 111 11.15 -13.20 10.45
CA SER A 111 11.25 -12.14 11.45
C SER A 111 10.75 -10.79 10.95
N GLU A 112 10.30 -10.73 9.70
CA GLU A 112 9.92 -9.46 9.06
C GLU A 112 8.41 -9.28 9.04
N LEU A 113 7.96 -8.05 9.26
CA LEU A 113 6.56 -7.66 9.11
C LEU A 113 6.42 -6.82 7.84
N ILE A 114 5.58 -7.29 6.93
CA ILE A 114 5.22 -6.56 5.71
C ILE A 114 3.76 -6.12 5.87
N VAL A 115 3.44 -4.93 5.43
CA VAL A 115 2.05 -4.45 5.41
C VAL A 115 1.59 -4.35 3.97
N LEU A 116 0.49 -5.04 3.66
CA LEU A 116 -0.15 -4.94 2.36
C LEU A 116 -1.23 -3.85 2.43
N LEU A 117 -1.10 -2.85 1.57
CA LEU A 117 -2.10 -1.79 1.41
C LEU A 117 -2.85 -2.04 0.12
N ILE A 118 -4.17 -2.17 0.21
CA ILE A 118 -5.05 -2.27 -0.95
C ILE A 118 -5.86 -0.99 -1.01
N SER A 119 -5.78 -0.27 -2.12
CA SER A 119 -6.38 1.05 -2.26
C SER A 119 -7.34 1.10 -3.43
N HIS A 120 -8.44 1.82 -3.24
CA HIS A 120 -9.38 2.18 -4.30
C HIS A 120 -9.63 3.68 -4.26
N ALA A 121 -9.68 4.30 -5.44
CA ALA A 121 -10.09 5.70 -5.52
C ALA A 121 -11.57 5.79 -5.12
N ASN A 122 -11.87 6.71 -4.22
CA ASN A 122 -13.23 6.95 -3.78
C ASN A 122 -13.83 8.02 -4.69
N ARG A 123 -14.83 7.63 -5.48
CA ARG A 123 -15.49 8.52 -6.42
C ARG A 123 -16.75 9.14 -5.84
#